data_f0de5cfea2a28e7a4f99e3b1d3f4fec5
#
_entry.id   f0de5cfea2a28e7a4f99e3b1d3f4fec5
#
_cell.length_a   1.000
_cell.length_b   1.000
_cell.length_c   1.000
_cell.angle_alpha   90.00
_cell.angle_beta   90.00
_cell.angle_gamma   90.00
#
_symmetry.space_group_name_H-M   'P 1'
#
loop_
_entity.id
_entity.type
_entity.pdbx_description
1 polymer ?
#
loop_
_entity_poly.entity_id
_entity_poly.type
_entity_poly.pdbx_seq_one_letter_code
_entity_poly.pdbx_strand_id
1 'polypeptide(L)'
;MMAHALEVLPEGVSQRVVTRYQAGTAHAQTDFVAQEVPLALLFNGISHAVMMASPSDLEDFALGFGLTEGLLESPQELYGIEVQTVAQGIELRLEVSAACEWRLKERRRTLAGRTGCGLCGTDSLAQVQRTLASVPAVCVSCLLYTSDAADDLTR
;
A
#
# COMPACT_ATOMS: atom_id res chain seq x y z
N MET A 1 18.52 29.31 -25.52
CA MET A 1 18.89 28.14 -24.69
C MET A 1 18.04 28.22 -23.46
N MET A 2 16.85 27.55 -23.46
CA MET A 2 15.95 27.51 -22.31
C MET A 2 16.42 26.40 -21.38
N ALA A 3 16.88 26.78 -20.20
CA ALA A 3 17.18 25.84 -19.12
C ALA A 3 15.86 25.18 -18.71
N HIS A 4 15.71 23.89 -18.99
CA HIS A 4 14.67 23.08 -18.33
C HIS A 4 14.97 23.11 -16.83
N ALA A 5 14.16 23.84 -16.08
CA ALA A 5 14.11 23.67 -14.64
C ALA A 5 13.80 22.19 -14.39
N LEU A 6 14.65 21.51 -13.63
CA LEU A 6 14.37 20.18 -13.15
C LEU A 6 13.12 20.31 -12.25
N GLU A 7 11.99 19.96 -12.78
CA GLU A 7 10.72 19.94 -12.04
C GLU A 7 10.88 18.85 -11.00
N VAL A 8 11.03 19.28 -9.74
CA VAL A 8 11.12 18.35 -8.59
C VAL A 8 9.74 17.72 -8.46
N LEU A 9 9.67 16.42 -8.70
CA LEU A 9 8.41 15.67 -8.55
C LEU A 9 7.96 15.75 -7.10
N PRO A 10 6.65 15.84 -6.87
CA PRO A 10 6.09 15.71 -5.53
C PRO A 10 6.47 14.35 -4.90
N GLU A 11 6.60 14.33 -3.58
CA GLU A 11 6.82 13.10 -2.85
C GLU A 11 5.67 12.10 -3.10
N GLY A 12 5.98 10.81 -3.19
CA GLY A 12 4.99 9.78 -3.50
C GLY A 12 4.54 9.69 -4.96
N VAL A 13 5.21 10.42 -5.89
CA VAL A 13 4.92 10.39 -7.33
C VAL A 13 6.15 9.91 -8.11
N SER A 14 5.93 9.02 -9.08
CA SER A 14 6.95 8.58 -10.02
C SER A 14 6.54 8.83 -11.46
N GLN A 15 7.50 9.23 -12.28
CA GLN A 15 7.30 9.35 -13.72
C GLN A 15 7.54 8.02 -14.39
N ARG A 16 6.57 7.55 -15.20
CA ARG A 16 6.62 6.24 -15.88
C ARG A 16 6.23 6.39 -17.35
N VAL A 17 6.79 5.51 -18.18
CA VAL A 17 6.28 5.32 -19.53
C VAL A 17 5.10 4.36 -19.44
N VAL A 18 3.92 4.84 -19.83
CA VAL A 18 2.66 4.10 -19.83
C VAL A 18 2.16 3.88 -21.24
N THR A 19 1.39 2.83 -21.45
CA THR A 19 0.68 2.62 -22.71
C THR A 19 -0.77 3.06 -22.54
N ARG A 20 -1.15 4.12 -23.22
CA ARG A 20 -2.52 4.62 -23.24
C ARG A 20 -3.29 4.00 -24.39
N TYR A 21 -4.42 3.37 -24.07
CA TYR A 21 -5.35 2.86 -25.06
C TYR A 21 -6.49 3.87 -25.23
N GLN A 22 -6.66 4.36 -26.47
CA GLN A 22 -7.74 5.31 -26.78
C GLN A 22 -8.28 5.00 -28.17
N ALA A 23 -9.59 4.81 -28.29
CA ALA A 23 -10.27 4.51 -29.56
C ALA A 23 -9.64 3.33 -30.35
N GLY A 24 -9.24 2.27 -29.65
CA GLY A 24 -8.63 1.08 -30.27
C GLY A 24 -7.14 1.22 -30.65
N THR A 25 -6.52 2.36 -30.33
CA THR A 25 -5.10 2.63 -30.63
C THR A 25 -4.30 2.70 -29.34
N ALA A 26 -3.11 2.08 -29.34
CA ALA A 26 -2.17 2.12 -28.22
C ALA A 26 -1.06 3.15 -28.48
N HIS A 27 -0.84 4.04 -27.53
CA HIS A 27 0.21 5.04 -27.59
C HIS A 27 1.08 4.98 -26.33
N ALA A 28 2.40 4.95 -26.50
CA ALA A 28 3.33 5.12 -25.40
C ALA A 28 3.43 6.61 -25.04
N GLN A 29 3.25 6.96 -23.79
CA GLN A 29 3.44 8.31 -23.28
C GLN A 29 4.05 8.28 -21.89
N THR A 30 4.71 9.38 -21.51
CA THR A 30 5.16 9.56 -20.14
C THR A 30 4.01 10.11 -19.30
N ASP A 31 3.80 9.53 -18.13
CA ASP A 31 2.74 9.96 -17.20
C ASP A 31 3.23 9.88 -15.75
N PHE A 32 2.49 10.54 -14.87
CA PHE A 32 2.75 10.54 -13.43
C PHE A 32 1.87 9.50 -12.75
N VAL A 33 2.50 8.64 -11.97
CA VAL A 33 1.83 7.53 -11.28
C VAL A 33 2.11 7.65 -9.79
N ALA A 34 1.08 7.47 -8.97
CA ALA A 34 1.27 7.36 -7.53
C ALA A 34 2.24 6.21 -7.22
N GLN A 35 3.18 6.49 -6.34
CA GLN A 35 4.12 5.48 -5.86
C GLN A 35 3.47 4.74 -4.69
N GLU A 36 3.47 3.42 -4.76
CA GLU A 36 3.03 2.56 -3.66
C GLU A 36 4.16 1.60 -3.30
N VAL A 37 4.42 1.47 -2.01
CA VAL A 37 5.42 0.57 -1.46
C VAL A 37 4.79 -0.33 -0.39
N PRO A 38 5.31 -1.55 -0.20
CA PRO A 38 4.92 -2.37 0.94
C PRO A 38 5.32 -1.67 2.25
N LEU A 39 4.37 -1.55 3.16
CA LEU A 39 4.54 -0.89 4.45
C LEU A 39 4.07 -1.80 5.56
N ALA A 40 4.94 -2.04 6.54
CA ALA A 40 4.62 -2.81 7.74
C ALA A 40 4.47 -1.90 8.96
N LEU A 41 3.40 -2.09 9.71
CA LEU A 41 3.15 -1.43 10.99
C LEU A 41 3.53 -2.37 12.13
N LEU A 42 4.51 -1.96 12.94
CA LEU A 42 5.00 -2.70 14.10
C LEU A 42 4.71 -1.89 15.36
N PHE A 43 3.95 -2.45 16.28
CA PHE A 43 3.64 -1.85 17.57
C PHE A 43 4.45 -2.57 18.66
N ASN A 44 5.31 -1.85 19.38
CA ASN A 44 6.26 -2.42 20.37
C ASN A 44 6.99 -3.66 19.82
N GLY A 45 7.45 -3.60 18.54
CA GLY A 45 8.14 -4.69 17.87
C GLY A 45 7.24 -5.83 17.37
N ILE A 46 5.93 -5.77 17.59
CA ILE A 46 4.97 -6.78 17.11
C ILE A 46 4.40 -6.31 15.77
N SER A 47 4.69 -7.02 14.69
CA SER A 47 4.07 -6.75 13.39
C SER A 47 2.57 -6.97 13.46
N HIS A 48 1.79 -5.98 13.01
CA HIS A 48 0.33 -5.98 13.09
C HIS A 48 -0.33 -6.07 11.71
N ALA A 49 0.13 -5.27 10.78
CA ALA A 49 -0.43 -5.22 9.42
C ALA A 49 0.66 -4.90 8.40
N VAL A 50 0.51 -5.46 7.20
CA VAL A 50 1.28 -5.09 6.02
C VAL A 50 0.30 -4.65 4.94
N MET A 51 0.57 -3.52 4.30
CA MET A 51 -0.26 -2.98 3.22
C MET A 51 0.56 -2.21 2.20
N MET A 52 -0.03 -1.88 1.06
CA MET A 52 0.53 -0.94 0.11
C MET A 52 0.11 0.47 0.51
N ALA A 53 1.06 1.39 0.53
CA ALA A 53 0.81 2.81 0.79
C ALA A 53 1.79 3.70 0.04
N SER A 54 1.41 4.95 -0.19
CA SER A 54 2.34 5.97 -0.70
C SER A 54 3.39 6.28 0.38
N PRO A 55 4.67 6.43 0.00
CA PRO A 55 5.76 6.65 0.96
C PRO A 55 5.86 8.12 1.43
N SER A 56 4.72 8.77 1.69
CA SER A 56 4.61 10.15 2.20
C SER A 56 3.75 10.19 3.44
N ASP A 57 3.96 11.19 4.31
CA ASP A 57 3.18 11.44 5.52
C ASP A 57 3.02 10.19 6.41
N LEU A 58 4.09 9.40 6.52
CA LEU A 58 4.05 8.08 7.12
C LEU A 58 3.75 8.11 8.63
N GLU A 59 4.15 9.16 9.33
CA GLU A 59 3.85 9.32 10.75
C GLU A 59 2.37 9.62 10.96
N ASP A 60 1.79 10.51 10.15
CA ASP A 60 0.36 10.82 10.17
C ASP A 60 -0.47 9.59 9.79
N PHE A 61 0.01 8.83 8.79
CA PHE A 61 -0.60 7.57 8.41
C PHE A 61 -0.61 6.57 9.57
N ALA A 62 0.52 6.40 10.27
CA ALA A 62 0.63 5.44 11.38
C ALA A 62 -0.29 5.82 12.55
N LEU A 63 -0.35 7.10 12.91
CA LEU A 63 -1.25 7.61 13.94
C LEU A 63 -2.71 7.44 13.53
N GLY A 64 -3.06 7.85 12.30
CA GLY A 64 -4.41 7.74 11.76
C GLY A 64 -4.90 6.30 11.68
N PHE A 65 -4.05 5.38 11.23
CA PHE A 65 -4.33 3.95 11.24
C PHE A 65 -4.61 3.44 12.64
N GLY A 66 -3.72 3.76 13.60
CA GLY A 66 -3.88 3.32 14.99
C GLY A 66 -5.19 3.77 15.63
N LEU A 67 -5.61 5.00 15.37
CA LEU A 67 -6.88 5.56 15.86
C LEU A 67 -8.09 4.96 15.15
N THR A 68 -8.06 4.86 13.83
CA THR A 68 -9.19 4.37 13.01
C THR A 68 -9.47 2.90 13.26
N GLU A 69 -8.41 2.10 13.37
CA GLU A 69 -8.53 0.69 13.74
C GLU A 69 -8.83 0.49 15.23
N GLY A 70 -8.88 1.58 16.02
CA GLY A 70 -9.13 1.56 17.46
C GLY A 70 -8.07 0.79 18.26
N LEU A 71 -6.85 0.76 17.76
CA LEU A 71 -5.68 0.25 18.48
C LEU A 71 -5.22 1.28 19.50
N LEU A 72 -5.23 2.55 19.09
CA LEU A 72 -5.05 3.70 19.94
C LEU A 72 -6.42 4.27 20.31
N GLU A 73 -6.65 4.56 21.59
CA GLU A 73 -7.82 5.29 22.07
C GLU A 73 -7.60 6.79 22.01
N SER A 74 -6.35 7.21 22.06
CA SER A 74 -5.95 8.61 21.94
C SER A 74 -4.54 8.75 21.38
N PRO A 75 -4.18 9.91 20.78
CA PRO A 75 -2.83 10.18 20.31
C PRO A 75 -1.76 10.06 21.39
N GLN A 76 -2.11 10.28 22.65
CA GLN A 76 -1.18 10.24 23.80
C GLN A 76 -0.69 8.83 24.12
N GLU A 77 -1.33 7.80 23.57
CA GLU A 77 -0.85 6.42 23.69
C GLU A 77 0.30 6.08 22.74
N LEU A 78 0.58 6.94 21.78
CA LEU A 78 1.70 6.84 20.86
C LEU A 78 2.86 7.67 21.38
N TYR A 79 3.95 7.01 21.76
CA TYR A 79 5.12 7.65 22.39
C TYR A 79 6.20 8.03 21.38
N GLY A 80 6.28 7.28 20.28
CA GLY A 80 7.24 7.54 19.21
C GLY A 80 6.95 6.72 17.97
N ILE A 81 7.44 7.22 16.82
CA ILE A 81 7.40 6.53 15.53
C ILE A 81 8.80 6.57 14.95
N GLU A 82 9.31 5.42 14.54
CA GLU A 82 10.53 5.29 13.77
C GLU A 82 10.20 4.76 12.38
N VAL A 83 10.60 5.50 11.34
CA VAL A 83 10.44 5.09 9.93
C VAL A 83 11.73 4.42 9.47
N GLN A 84 11.70 3.15 9.14
CA GLN A 84 12.86 2.41 8.67
C GLN A 84 12.63 1.86 7.26
N THR A 85 13.45 2.31 6.31
CA THR A 85 13.47 1.73 4.95
C THR A 85 14.29 0.45 4.97
N VAL A 86 13.69 -0.63 4.48
CA VAL A 86 14.30 -1.96 4.34
C VAL A 86 14.24 -2.42 2.89
N ALA A 87 14.94 -3.50 2.55
CA ALA A 87 15.00 -3.99 1.16
C ALA A 87 13.63 -4.34 0.56
N GLN A 88 12.66 -4.74 1.40
CA GLN A 88 11.33 -5.19 0.97
C GLN A 88 10.24 -4.11 1.07
N GLY A 89 10.56 -2.92 1.59
CA GLY A 89 9.58 -1.84 1.79
C GLY A 89 9.95 -0.91 2.94
N ILE A 90 8.94 -0.46 3.68
CA ILE A 90 9.11 0.43 4.83
C ILE A 90 8.52 -0.22 6.07
N GLU A 91 9.24 -0.16 7.19
CA GLU A 91 8.73 -0.50 8.51
C GLU A 91 8.44 0.78 9.29
N LEU A 92 7.21 0.91 9.80
CA LEU A 92 6.82 1.91 10.77
C LEU A 92 6.81 1.24 12.15
N ARG A 93 7.76 1.64 13.00
CA ARG A 93 7.92 1.12 14.34
C ARG A 93 7.33 2.10 15.32
N LEU A 94 6.21 1.73 15.93
CA LEU A 94 5.45 2.54 16.85
C LEU A 94 5.75 2.09 18.29
N GLU A 95 6.18 3.02 19.11
CA GLU A 95 6.23 2.84 20.57
C GLU A 95 4.90 3.28 21.18
N VAL A 96 4.18 2.33 21.80
CA VAL A 96 2.83 2.56 22.28
C VAL A 96 2.65 2.14 23.73
N SER A 97 1.57 2.62 24.35
CA SER A 97 1.19 2.26 25.72
C SER A 97 0.96 0.76 25.90
N ALA A 98 1.15 0.26 27.11
CA ALA A 98 0.85 -1.13 27.47
C ALA A 98 -0.63 -1.48 27.23
N ALA A 99 -1.54 -0.52 27.38
CA ALA A 99 -2.97 -0.70 27.10
C ALA A 99 -3.21 -0.95 25.59
N CYS A 100 -2.55 -0.19 24.72
CA CYS A 100 -2.58 -0.41 23.28
C CYS A 100 -2.02 -1.80 22.92
N GLU A 101 -0.87 -2.18 23.49
CA GLU A 101 -0.27 -3.51 23.26
C GLU A 101 -1.21 -4.66 23.66
N TRP A 102 -1.94 -4.49 24.75
CA TRP A 102 -2.94 -5.48 25.18
C TRP A 102 -4.09 -5.60 24.16
N ARG A 103 -4.64 -4.46 23.68
CA ARG A 103 -5.67 -4.43 22.63
C ARG A 103 -5.21 -5.09 21.34
N LEU A 104 -3.96 -4.89 20.96
CA LEU A 104 -3.35 -5.53 19.79
C LEU A 104 -3.38 -7.06 19.89
N LYS A 105 -2.99 -7.60 21.04
CA LYS A 105 -2.97 -9.06 21.27
C LYS A 105 -4.37 -9.67 21.20
N GLU A 106 -5.38 -8.96 21.69
CA GLU A 106 -6.78 -9.38 21.61
C GLU A 106 -7.29 -9.39 20.16
N ARG A 107 -6.98 -8.34 19.38
CA ARG A 107 -7.48 -8.16 18.01
C ARG A 107 -6.77 -8.99 16.96
N ARG A 108 -5.54 -9.43 17.19
CA ARG A 108 -4.80 -10.29 16.26
C ARG A 108 -5.56 -11.54 15.84
N ARG A 109 -6.48 -12.01 16.67
CA ARG A 109 -7.32 -13.19 16.39
C ARG A 109 -8.43 -12.93 15.37
N THR A 110 -8.72 -11.68 15.01
CA THR A 110 -9.88 -11.30 14.19
C THR A 110 -9.55 -10.66 12.84
N LEU A 111 -8.27 -10.40 12.51
CA LEU A 111 -7.83 -9.65 11.32
C LEU A 111 -7.72 -10.50 10.04
N ALA A 112 -8.40 -11.60 9.91
CA ALA A 112 -8.44 -12.35 8.66
C ALA A 112 -9.33 -11.63 7.63
N GLY A 113 -8.70 -10.97 6.64
CA GLY A 113 -9.33 -10.74 5.33
C GLY A 113 -9.97 -9.38 5.05
N ARG A 114 -9.31 -8.24 5.31
CA ARG A 114 -9.95 -6.91 5.11
C ARG A 114 -9.23 -5.89 4.22
N THR A 115 -8.21 -6.23 3.45
CA THR A 115 -7.54 -5.23 2.61
C THR A 115 -7.73 -5.53 1.12
N GLY A 116 -8.06 -4.52 0.31
CA GLY A 116 -8.20 -4.63 -1.14
C GLY A 116 -6.87 -4.83 -1.89
N CYS A 117 -5.72 -4.68 -1.23
CA CYS A 117 -4.39 -4.82 -1.83
C CYS A 117 -3.92 -6.29 -1.97
N GLY A 118 -4.68 -7.27 -1.48
CA GLY A 118 -4.32 -8.70 -1.54
C GLY A 118 -3.24 -9.15 -0.55
N LEU A 119 -2.82 -8.29 0.38
CA LEU A 119 -1.80 -8.60 1.39
C LEU A 119 -2.39 -9.06 2.74
N CYS A 120 -3.71 -9.29 2.79
CA CYS A 120 -4.39 -9.74 4.00
C CYS A 120 -3.82 -11.05 4.52
N GLY A 121 -3.52 -11.09 5.81
CA GLY A 121 -2.90 -12.26 6.46
C GLY A 121 -1.39 -12.35 6.26
N THR A 122 -0.76 -11.33 5.69
CA THR A 122 0.70 -11.21 5.60
C THR A 122 1.22 -10.56 6.89
N ASP A 123 2.04 -11.30 7.63
CA ASP A 123 2.58 -10.85 8.92
C ASP A 123 3.90 -10.10 8.81
N SER A 124 4.55 -10.12 7.64
CA SER A 124 5.84 -9.48 7.45
C SER A 124 6.08 -9.06 6.00
N LEU A 125 6.94 -8.06 5.79
CA LEU A 125 7.38 -7.62 4.47
C LEU A 125 8.03 -8.76 3.64
N ALA A 126 8.71 -9.70 4.28
CA ALA A 126 9.32 -10.83 3.60
C ALA A 126 8.30 -11.74 2.89
N GLN A 127 7.06 -11.77 3.37
CA GLN A 127 5.98 -12.56 2.75
C GLN A 127 5.34 -11.86 1.55
N VAL A 128 5.57 -10.56 1.35
CA VAL A 128 5.05 -9.81 0.19
C VAL A 128 5.72 -10.25 -1.10
N GLN A 129 7.02 -10.52 -1.06
CA GLN A 129 7.79 -10.97 -2.21
C GLN A 129 7.70 -12.49 -2.35
N ARG A 130 6.76 -12.97 -3.16
CA ARG A 130 6.63 -14.39 -3.49
C ARG A 130 7.18 -14.66 -4.89
N THR A 131 8.03 -15.67 -5.01
CA THR A 131 8.42 -16.20 -6.32
C THR A 131 7.25 -17.01 -6.85
N LEU A 132 6.59 -16.48 -7.87
CA LEU A 132 5.47 -17.16 -8.54
C LEU A 132 5.99 -18.01 -9.70
N ALA A 133 5.40 -19.19 -9.89
CA ALA A 133 5.65 -19.97 -11.08
C ALA A 133 5.10 -19.23 -12.32
N SER A 134 5.84 -19.31 -13.44
CA SER A 134 5.38 -18.72 -14.69
C SER A 134 4.07 -19.36 -15.13
N VAL A 135 3.07 -18.53 -15.40
CA VAL A 135 1.81 -18.99 -16.01
C VAL A 135 2.04 -19.27 -17.47
N PRO A 136 1.56 -20.41 -18.02
CA PRO A 136 1.62 -20.65 -19.45
C PRO A 136 0.96 -19.51 -20.22
N ALA A 137 1.57 -19.09 -21.33
CA ALA A 137 0.99 -18.06 -22.19
C ALA A 137 -0.37 -18.56 -22.72
N VAL A 138 -1.45 -18.05 -22.18
CA VAL A 138 -2.80 -18.27 -22.66
C VAL A 138 -3.19 -17.03 -23.45
N CYS A 139 -3.61 -17.21 -24.70
CA CYS A 139 -4.16 -16.11 -25.47
C CYS A 139 -5.52 -15.74 -24.88
N VAL A 140 -5.55 -14.75 -23.97
CA VAL A 140 -6.79 -14.30 -23.36
C VAL A 140 -7.28 -13.09 -24.13
N SER A 141 -8.28 -13.30 -24.97
CA SER A 141 -9.05 -12.25 -25.66
C SER A 141 -10.06 -11.54 -24.73
N CYS A 142 -9.91 -11.64 -23.43
CA CYS A 142 -10.95 -11.33 -22.44
C CYS A 142 -10.86 -9.94 -21.80
N LEU A 143 -9.89 -9.09 -22.20
CA LEU A 143 -9.75 -7.74 -21.62
C LEU A 143 -10.94 -6.82 -21.93
N LEU A 144 -11.72 -7.10 -22.97
CA LEU A 144 -12.92 -6.31 -23.31
C LEU A 144 -14.15 -6.68 -22.45
N TYR A 145 -14.19 -7.87 -21.88
CA TYR A 145 -15.34 -8.33 -21.10
C TYR A 145 -15.33 -7.80 -19.65
N THR A 146 -14.15 -7.54 -19.09
CA THR A 146 -14.01 -7.05 -17.73
C THR A 146 -14.18 -5.53 -17.58
N SER A 147 -14.06 -4.78 -18.68
CA SER A 147 -14.27 -3.33 -18.66
C SER A 147 -15.76 -2.94 -18.70
N ASP A 148 -16.63 -3.89 -19.04
CA ASP A 148 -18.08 -3.64 -19.21
C ASP A 148 -18.92 -4.09 -17.99
N ALA A 149 -18.28 -4.53 -16.93
CA ALA A 149 -18.99 -4.95 -15.71
C ALA A 149 -19.74 -3.81 -14.99
N ALA A 150 -19.45 -2.55 -15.33
CA ALA A 150 -20.15 -1.39 -14.80
C ALA A 150 -21.45 -1.04 -15.55
N ASP A 151 -21.61 -1.50 -16.80
CA ASP A 151 -22.77 -1.16 -17.64
C ASP A 151 -23.94 -2.17 -17.51
N ASP A 152 -23.74 -3.28 -16.81
CA ASP A 152 -24.75 -4.33 -16.65
C ASP A 152 -25.90 -3.98 -15.67
N LEU A 153 -25.86 -2.78 -15.05
CA LEU A 153 -26.91 -2.28 -14.15
C LEU A 153 -28.06 -1.52 -14.88
N THR A 154 -28.04 -1.44 -16.20
CA THR A 154 -29.05 -0.69 -17.00
C THR A 154 -29.86 -1.54 -17.96
N ARG A 155 -29.96 -2.86 -17.74
CA ARG A 155 -30.90 -3.72 -18.45
C ARG A 155 -31.97 -4.27 -17.55
#